data_513731442b29c651fbb1f689bb1fff57
#
_entry.id   513731442b29c651fbb1f689bb1fff57
#
_cell.length_a   1.000
_cell.length_b   1.000
_cell.length_c   1.000
_cell.angle_alpha   90.00
_cell.angle_beta   90.00
_cell.angle_gamma   90.00
#
_symmetry.space_group_name_H-M   'P 1'
#
loop_
_entity.id
_entity.type
_entity.pdbx_description
1 polymer ?
#
loop_
_entity_poly.entity_id
_entity_poly.type
_entity_poly.pdbx_seq_one_letter_code
_entity_poly.pdbx_strand_id
1 'polypeptide(L)'
;MSFEWPELLWGLAILPLLVAAYAALVRRRKRQAMRYANLSLVREAMARGAGWRRHVPPVLMLAAIALMIVAAARPETELRIPTRHETIVLAVDVSGSMRAADIKPSRLAAAQEAARAFVADLPSHTRVGVVTFAGTAALVQTPTRSRDELHAAIDRFAMQRGTAVGSAILVSLKTIVPDVEFDLRSANPRPKKTDAPRGFGSEPPRDTKKEPPAPVEPGSHASAVIILLTDGQTTTGPDPIESAKMAAERGVRVFTVGVGTPQGEVVGAEGWSMRVKLDEDALKSIALATRGEYYGAASAGELKKIYESLNTSLVFEKKTMEVTALFAAAAALLTVVAAGLSVLWFHRIL
;
A
#
# COMPACT_ATOMS: atom_id res chain seq x y z
N MET A 1 -13.38 -6.86 8.45
CA MET A 1 -13.57 -5.74 9.39
C MET A 1 -12.73 -6.04 10.62
N SER A 2 -11.82 -5.17 10.96
CA SER A 2 -11.03 -5.15 12.19
C SER A 2 -11.54 -4.02 13.08
N PHE A 3 -11.25 -4.09 14.36
CA PHE A 3 -11.57 -3.02 15.30
C PHE A 3 -10.26 -2.55 15.90
N GLU A 4 -10.04 -1.24 15.93
CA GLU A 4 -8.85 -0.66 16.55
C GLU A 4 -8.88 -0.85 18.08
N TRP A 5 -10.08 -0.72 18.68
CA TRP A 5 -10.30 -0.88 20.12
C TRP A 5 -11.36 -1.94 20.44
N PRO A 6 -11.02 -3.25 20.28
CA PRO A 6 -11.98 -4.34 20.47
C PRO A 6 -12.51 -4.43 21.92
N GLU A 7 -11.76 -3.89 22.89
CA GLU A 7 -12.14 -3.89 24.29
C GLU A 7 -13.45 -3.10 24.56
N LEU A 8 -13.73 -2.07 23.76
CA LEU A 8 -14.96 -1.28 23.91
C LEU A 8 -16.23 -2.06 23.54
N LEU A 9 -16.09 -3.16 22.80
CA LEU A 9 -17.22 -4.05 22.50
C LEU A 9 -17.79 -4.71 23.76
N TRP A 10 -17.02 -4.83 24.85
CA TRP A 10 -17.57 -5.26 26.15
C TRP A 10 -18.67 -4.33 26.66
N GLY A 11 -18.72 -3.08 26.20
CA GLY A 11 -19.82 -2.16 26.45
C GLY A 11 -21.19 -2.69 25.97
N LEU A 12 -21.22 -3.62 24.99
CA LEU A 12 -22.45 -4.26 24.56
C LEU A 12 -23.10 -5.09 25.70
N ALA A 13 -22.35 -5.49 26.72
CA ALA A 13 -22.88 -6.16 27.90
C ALA A 13 -23.83 -5.26 28.74
N ILE A 14 -23.80 -3.94 28.53
CA ILE A 14 -24.73 -2.99 29.14
C ILE A 14 -26.15 -3.14 28.56
N LEU A 15 -26.27 -3.56 27.29
CA LEU A 15 -27.57 -3.67 26.61
C LEU A 15 -28.54 -4.62 27.31
N PRO A 16 -28.17 -5.87 27.65
CA PRO A 16 -29.08 -6.78 28.37
C PRO A 16 -29.48 -6.21 29.75
N LEU A 17 -28.60 -5.47 30.42
CA LEU A 17 -28.89 -4.83 31.69
C LEU A 17 -29.93 -3.71 31.51
N LEU A 18 -29.82 -2.89 30.44
CA LEU A 18 -30.82 -1.88 30.10
C LEU A 18 -32.17 -2.51 29.74
N VAL A 19 -32.16 -3.62 28.98
CA VAL A 19 -33.39 -4.37 28.68
C VAL A 19 -34.04 -4.91 29.95
N ALA A 20 -33.26 -5.50 30.85
CA ALA A 20 -33.77 -5.99 32.14
C ALA A 20 -34.34 -4.84 33.00
N ALA A 21 -33.65 -3.72 33.08
CA ALA A 21 -34.12 -2.53 33.77
C ALA A 21 -35.45 -2.00 33.20
N TYR A 22 -35.52 -1.90 31.87
CA TYR A 22 -36.74 -1.52 31.16
C TYR A 22 -37.89 -2.48 31.44
N ALA A 23 -37.66 -3.78 31.36
CA ALA A 23 -38.67 -4.80 31.64
C ALA A 23 -39.15 -4.73 33.10
N ALA A 24 -38.24 -4.49 34.04
CA ALA A 24 -38.57 -4.31 35.45
C ALA A 24 -39.45 -3.06 35.70
N LEU A 25 -39.09 -1.94 35.05
CA LEU A 25 -39.87 -0.70 35.12
C LEU A 25 -41.30 -0.86 34.56
N VAL A 26 -41.44 -1.53 33.40
CA VAL A 26 -42.74 -1.83 32.79
C VAL A 26 -43.56 -2.73 33.70
N ARG A 27 -42.93 -3.77 34.31
CA ARG A 27 -43.63 -4.63 35.30
C ARG A 27 -44.06 -3.88 36.56
N ARG A 28 -43.21 -3.00 37.08
CA ARG A 28 -43.55 -2.15 38.26
C ARG A 28 -44.73 -1.25 37.96
N ARG A 29 -44.73 -0.55 36.81
CA ARG A 29 -45.85 0.31 36.37
C ARG A 29 -47.14 -0.46 36.20
N LYS A 30 -47.13 -1.67 35.66
CA LYS A 30 -48.31 -2.53 35.54
C LYS A 30 -48.85 -2.94 36.93
N ARG A 31 -47.96 -3.30 37.88
CA ARG A 31 -48.38 -3.65 39.26
C ARG A 31 -48.99 -2.45 40.02
N GLN A 32 -48.44 -1.25 39.85
CA GLN A 32 -48.99 -0.05 40.45
C GLN A 32 -50.36 0.32 39.86
N ALA A 33 -50.51 0.24 38.51
CA ALA A 33 -51.79 0.48 37.85
C ALA A 33 -52.88 -0.48 38.32
N MET A 34 -52.56 -1.76 38.61
CA MET A 34 -53.52 -2.73 39.18
C MET A 34 -53.96 -2.43 40.62
N ARG A 35 -53.12 -1.73 41.44
CA ARG A 35 -53.47 -1.36 42.82
C ARG A 35 -54.49 -0.18 42.90
N TYR A 36 -54.57 0.63 41.84
CA TYR A 36 -55.51 1.75 41.77
C TYR A 36 -56.71 1.52 40.86
N ALA A 37 -56.87 0.31 40.32
CA ALA A 37 -57.87 -0.04 39.31
C ALA A 37 -59.25 -0.34 39.93
N ASN A 38 -59.78 0.60 40.69
CA ASN A 38 -61.21 0.57 41.08
C ASN A 38 -62.10 1.36 40.11
N LEU A 39 -61.56 1.72 38.92
CA LEU A 39 -62.23 2.51 37.89
C LEU A 39 -62.33 1.68 36.60
N SER A 40 -63.45 0.95 36.45
CA SER A 40 -63.77 0.15 35.25
C SER A 40 -63.72 0.96 33.94
N LEU A 41 -64.10 2.27 33.98
CA LEU A 41 -64.03 3.24 32.87
C LEU A 41 -62.58 3.52 32.39
N VAL A 42 -61.61 3.57 33.31
CA VAL A 42 -60.20 3.83 32.94
C VAL A 42 -59.58 2.63 32.23
N ARG A 43 -60.06 1.41 32.61
CA ARG A 43 -59.58 0.17 32.01
C ARG A 43 -60.04 0.03 30.55
N GLU A 44 -61.21 0.50 30.18
CA GLU A 44 -61.73 0.49 28.81
C GLU A 44 -61.06 1.51 27.91
N ALA A 45 -60.77 2.71 28.44
CA ALA A 45 -60.01 3.75 27.72
C ALA A 45 -58.53 3.37 27.49
N MET A 46 -57.90 2.61 28.39
CA MET A 46 -56.51 2.17 28.26
C MET A 46 -56.35 0.90 27.39
N ALA A 47 -57.44 0.16 27.08
CA ALA A 47 -57.39 -1.08 26.30
C ALA A 47 -57.25 -0.86 24.78
N ARG A 48 -57.55 0.32 24.27
CA ARG A 48 -57.51 0.62 22.85
C ARG A 48 -56.19 1.23 22.43
N GLY A 49 -55.20 0.41 21.99
CA GLY A 49 -54.33 0.82 20.92
C GLY A 49 -52.85 1.05 21.16
N ALA A 50 -52.28 0.83 22.36
CA ALA A 50 -50.84 1.17 22.57
C ALA A 50 -49.92 -0.02 22.85
N GLY A 51 -50.31 -1.26 22.53
CA GLY A 51 -49.59 -2.46 22.97
C GLY A 51 -48.14 -2.52 22.53
N TRP A 52 -47.85 -2.48 21.24
CA TRP A 52 -46.49 -2.59 20.70
C TRP A 52 -45.82 -1.24 20.43
N ARG A 53 -46.59 -0.20 20.09
CA ARG A 53 -46.07 1.15 19.77
C ARG A 53 -45.21 1.73 20.89
N ARG A 54 -45.53 1.46 22.16
CA ARG A 54 -44.75 1.91 23.31
C ARG A 54 -43.37 1.29 23.44
N HIS A 55 -43.11 0.16 22.75
CA HIS A 55 -41.81 -0.52 22.78
C HIS A 55 -40.91 -0.09 21.65
N VAL A 56 -41.45 0.54 20.59
CA VAL A 56 -40.67 0.93 19.40
C VAL A 56 -39.61 1.99 19.72
N PRO A 57 -39.93 3.14 20.37
CA PRO A 57 -38.92 4.16 20.66
C PRO A 57 -37.79 3.64 21.57
N PRO A 58 -38.07 2.89 22.69
CA PRO A 58 -36.98 2.31 23.49
C PRO A 58 -36.14 1.30 22.75
N VAL A 59 -36.69 0.48 21.85
CA VAL A 59 -35.95 -0.48 21.04
C VAL A 59 -35.02 0.25 20.05
N LEU A 60 -35.52 1.30 19.39
CA LEU A 60 -34.70 2.12 18.49
C LEU A 60 -33.57 2.83 19.25
N MET A 61 -33.85 3.34 20.45
CA MET A 61 -32.84 3.96 21.31
C MET A 61 -31.77 2.93 21.73
N LEU A 62 -32.17 1.71 22.06
CA LEU A 62 -31.25 0.64 22.42
C LEU A 62 -30.37 0.23 21.21
N ALA A 63 -30.96 0.17 20.02
CA ALA A 63 -30.22 -0.04 18.79
C ALA A 63 -29.23 1.10 18.49
N ALA A 64 -29.63 2.35 18.74
CA ALA A 64 -28.74 3.51 18.60
C ALA A 64 -27.55 3.42 19.58
N ILE A 65 -27.79 3.05 20.84
CA ILE A 65 -26.72 2.83 21.84
C ILE A 65 -25.78 1.69 21.38
N ALA A 66 -26.32 0.59 20.86
CA ALA A 66 -25.50 -0.50 20.32
C ALA A 66 -24.60 -0.03 19.20
N LEU A 67 -25.14 0.74 18.24
CA LEU A 67 -24.35 1.29 17.13
C LEU A 67 -23.31 2.32 17.61
N MET A 68 -23.61 3.11 18.64
CA MET A 68 -22.64 4.03 19.26
C MET A 68 -21.46 3.27 19.89
N ILE A 69 -21.72 2.14 20.58
CA ILE A 69 -20.68 1.31 21.17
C ILE A 69 -19.81 0.71 20.06
N VAL A 70 -20.41 0.22 18.97
CA VAL A 70 -19.68 -0.28 17.81
C VAL A 70 -18.88 0.85 17.16
N ALA A 71 -19.43 2.04 17.02
CA ALA A 71 -18.72 3.21 16.49
C ALA A 71 -17.51 3.57 17.38
N ALA A 72 -17.67 3.53 18.70
CA ALA A 72 -16.58 3.81 19.65
C ALA A 72 -15.42 2.79 19.54
N ALA A 73 -15.71 1.53 19.14
CA ALA A 73 -14.71 0.51 18.92
C ALA A 73 -13.88 0.73 17.63
N ARG A 74 -14.14 1.80 16.87
CA ARG A 74 -13.48 2.18 15.62
C ARG A 74 -13.38 1.01 14.62
N PRO A 75 -14.49 0.63 14.00
CA PRO A 75 -14.48 -0.39 12.97
C PRO A 75 -13.69 0.09 11.74
N GLU A 76 -12.71 -0.71 11.34
CA GLU A 76 -11.91 -0.52 10.14
C GLU A 76 -12.34 -1.49 9.05
N THR A 77 -12.34 -1.03 7.82
CA THR A 77 -12.54 -1.87 6.65
C THR A 77 -11.43 -1.63 5.63
N GLU A 78 -10.98 -2.70 5.00
CA GLU A 78 -10.04 -2.59 3.88
C GLU A 78 -10.83 -2.16 2.64
N LEU A 79 -10.59 -0.92 2.22
CA LEU A 79 -11.08 -0.40 0.95
C LEU A 79 -9.95 -0.44 -0.07
N ARG A 80 -10.24 -1.00 -1.25
CA ARG A 80 -9.37 -0.91 -2.40
C ARG A 80 -9.60 0.46 -3.04
N ILE A 81 -8.70 1.40 -2.73
CA ILE A 81 -8.74 2.73 -3.33
C ILE A 81 -7.88 2.71 -4.57
N PRO A 82 -8.36 3.16 -5.73
CA PRO A 82 -7.50 3.31 -6.90
C PRO A 82 -6.41 4.34 -6.59
N THR A 83 -5.18 3.87 -6.46
CA THR A 83 -4.00 4.73 -6.29
C THR A 83 -3.44 5.01 -7.68
N ARG A 84 -3.35 6.28 -8.03
CA ARG A 84 -2.82 6.69 -9.34
C ARG A 84 -1.30 6.85 -9.22
N HIS A 85 -0.55 5.77 -9.48
CA HIS A 85 0.87 5.96 -9.74
C HIS A 85 1.04 6.62 -11.10
N GLU A 86 1.51 7.85 -11.08
CA GLU A 86 1.71 8.64 -12.30
C GLU A 86 2.99 8.25 -13.04
N THR A 87 3.98 7.71 -12.32
CA THR A 87 5.29 7.37 -12.89
C THR A 87 5.78 6.02 -12.38
N ILE A 88 6.13 5.14 -13.30
CA ILE A 88 6.76 3.85 -13.02
C ILE A 88 8.15 3.88 -13.64
N VAL A 89 9.19 3.52 -12.90
CA VAL A 89 10.53 3.31 -13.46
C VAL A 89 10.81 1.82 -13.50
N LEU A 90 10.93 1.28 -14.71
CA LEU A 90 11.29 -0.11 -14.97
C LEU A 90 12.81 -0.22 -15.06
N ALA A 91 13.44 -0.81 -14.05
CA ALA A 91 14.87 -1.06 -14.02
C ALA A 91 15.14 -2.54 -14.39
N VAL A 92 15.75 -2.77 -15.53
CA VAL A 92 15.95 -4.11 -16.10
C VAL A 92 17.42 -4.45 -16.13
N ASP A 93 17.74 -5.62 -15.58
CA ASP A 93 19.07 -6.22 -15.63
C ASP A 93 19.40 -6.68 -17.05
N VAL A 94 20.53 -6.22 -17.58
CA VAL A 94 21.08 -6.63 -18.87
C VAL A 94 22.47 -7.24 -18.70
N SER A 95 22.78 -7.76 -17.52
CA SER A 95 24.06 -8.41 -17.20
C SER A 95 24.23 -9.75 -17.90
N GLY A 96 25.45 -10.29 -17.86
CA GLY A 96 25.78 -11.56 -18.48
C GLY A 96 24.97 -12.76 -17.98
N SER A 97 24.50 -12.72 -16.73
CA SER A 97 23.63 -13.74 -16.12
C SER A 97 22.26 -13.85 -16.80
N MET A 98 21.78 -12.77 -17.41
CA MET A 98 20.50 -12.73 -18.14
C MET A 98 20.57 -13.49 -19.49
N ARG A 99 21.75 -14.02 -19.85
CA ARG A 99 21.92 -14.96 -20.97
C ARG A 99 21.42 -16.36 -20.64
N ALA A 100 21.26 -16.70 -19.36
CA ALA A 100 20.81 -18.01 -18.94
C ALA A 100 19.49 -18.41 -19.61
N ALA A 101 19.35 -19.69 -19.96
CA ALA A 101 18.22 -20.25 -20.68
C ALA A 101 17.35 -21.16 -19.78
N ASP A 102 17.52 -21.07 -18.46
CA ASP A 102 16.65 -21.69 -17.48
C ASP A 102 15.20 -21.15 -17.59
N ILE A 103 15.07 -19.93 -18.09
CA ILE A 103 13.80 -19.34 -18.56
C ILE A 103 13.91 -19.17 -20.08
N LYS A 104 13.11 -19.92 -20.84
CA LYS A 104 13.18 -19.91 -22.32
C LYS A 104 12.53 -18.66 -22.91
N PRO A 105 13.08 -18.09 -24.02
CA PRO A 105 14.28 -18.53 -24.72
C PRO A 105 15.58 -18.14 -24.00
N SER A 106 15.62 -17.05 -23.27
CA SER A 106 16.63 -16.60 -22.31
C SER A 106 15.96 -15.68 -21.29
N ARG A 107 16.59 -15.49 -20.12
CA ARG A 107 16.05 -14.57 -19.08
C ARG A 107 15.81 -13.17 -19.66
N LEU A 108 16.75 -12.63 -20.45
CA LEU A 108 16.61 -11.31 -21.05
C LEU A 108 15.45 -11.25 -22.05
N ALA A 109 15.32 -12.26 -22.94
CA ALA A 109 14.23 -12.27 -23.91
C ALA A 109 12.85 -12.40 -23.22
N ALA A 110 12.75 -13.25 -22.19
CA ALA A 110 11.55 -13.36 -21.39
C ALA A 110 11.22 -12.03 -20.66
N ALA A 111 12.25 -11.34 -20.12
CA ALA A 111 12.12 -10.04 -19.49
C ALA A 111 11.63 -8.95 -20.47
N GLN A 112 12.19 -8.93 -21.70
CA GLN A 112 11.75 -7.99 -22.73
C GLN A 112 10.29 -8.23 -23.14
N GLU A 113 9.89 -9.48 -23.35
CA GLU A 113 8.51 -9.82 -23.71
C GLU A 113 7.53 -9.44 -22.60
N ALA A 114 7.86 -9.78 -21.37
CA ALA A 114 7.04 -9.43 -20.21
C ALA A 114 6.96 -7.91 -19.99
N ALA A 115 8.06 -7.18 -20.16
CA ALA A 115 8.09 -5.72 -20.09
C ALA A 115 7.23 -5.06 -21.17
N ARG A 116 7.22 -5.58 -22.41
CA ARG A 116 6.33 -5.10 -23.47
C ARG A 116 4.86 -5.32 -23.13
N ALA A 117 4.51 -6.52 -22.67
CA ALA A 117 3.14 -6.83 -22.24
C ALA A 117 2.70 -5.91 -21.09
N PHE A 118 3.56 -5.73 -20.09
CA PHE A 118 3.28 -4.84 -18.97
C PHE A 118 3.01 -3.40 -19.42
N VAL A 119 3.87 -2.85 -20.28
CA VAL A 119 3.70 -1.50 -20.82
C VAL A 119 2.40 -1.36 -21.62
N ALA A 120 2.01 -2.40 -22.39
CA ALA A 120 0.77 -2.38 -23.16
C ALA A 120 -0.49 -2.36 -22.28
N ASP A 121 -0.45 -3.08 -21.15
CA ASP A 121 -1.58 -3.22 -20.22
C ASP A 121 -1.74 -2.05 -19.23
N LEU A 122 -0.75 -1.16 -19.14
CA LEU A 122 -0.81 0.00 -18.25
C LEU A 122 -1.82 1.05 -18.71
N PRO A 123 -2.50 1.75 -17.75
CA PRO A 123 -3.37 2.87 -18.07
C PRO A 123 -2.66 3.96 -18.88
N SER A 124 -3.36 4.61 -19.81
CA SER A 124 -2.80 5.60 -20.73
C SER A 124 -2.23 6.85 -20.05
N HIS A 125 -2.66 7.15 -18.82
CA HIS A 125 -2.18 8.28 -18.03
C HIS A 125 -0.85 8.02 -17.33
N THR A 126 -0.41 6.75 -17.20
CA THR A 126 0.82 6.36 -16.52
C THR A 126 2.03 6.62 -17.39
N ARG A 127 3.02 7.33 -16.83
CA ARG A 127 4.34 7.52 -17.46
C ARG A 127 5.27 6.39 -17.06
N VAL A 128 6.01 5.86 -18.01
CA VAL A 128 6.99 4.80 -17.76
C VAL A 128 8.38 5.31 -18.18
N GLY A 129 9.33 5.21 -17.26
CA GLY A 129 10.76 5.38 -17.55
C GLY A 129 11.44 4.01 -17.62
N VAL A 130 12.48 3.87 -18.42
CA VAL A 130 13.25 2.63 -18.56
C VAL A 130 14.71 2.89 -18.21
N VAL A 131 15.19 2.13 -17.22
CA VAL A 131 16.59 2.09 -16.80
C VAL A 131 17.12 0.69 -17.09
N THR A 132 18.27 0.58 -17.75
CA THR A 132 19.01 -0.67 -17.85
C THR A 132 20.24 -0.61 -16.96
N PHE A 133 20.63 -1.77 -16.44
CA PHE A 133 21.83 -1.84 -15.64
C PHE A 133 22.58 -3.17 -15.86
N ALA A 134 23.88 -3.04 -15.75
CA ALA A 134 24.85 -4.11 -15.72
C ALA A 134 26.01 -3.63 -14.83
N GLY A 135 27.23 -3.53 -15.29
CA GLY A 135 28.34 -2.93 -14.54
C GLY A 135 28.09 -1.48 -14.09
N THR A 136 27.23 -0.77 -14.78
CA THR A 136 26.69 0.55 -14.43
C THR A 136 25.20 0.63 -14.75
N ALA A 137 24.49 1.64 -14.25
CA ALA A 137 23.10 1.88 -14.61
C ALA A 137 22.97 3.09 -15.52
N ALA A 138 22.06 3.02 -16.49
CA ALA A 138 21.78 4.07 -17.45
C ALA A 138 20.28 4.26 -17.66
N LEU A 139 19.82 5.50 -17.73
CA LEU A 139 18.47 5.85 -18.13
C LEU A 139 18.39 5.74 -19.67
N VAL A 140 17.64 4.73 -20.15
CA VAL A 140 17.45 4.47 -21.59
C VAL A 140 16.30 5.31 -22.14
N GLN A 141 15.23 5.44 -21.37
CA GLN A 141 14.04 6.21 -21.72
C GLN A 141 13.57 7.02 -20.52
N THR A 142 13.47 8.33 -20.67
CA THR A 142 12.83 9.21 -19.68
C THR A 142 11.34 8.89 -19.55
N PRO A 143 10.72 9.12 -18.39
CA PRO A 143 9.31 8.82 -18.18
C PRO A 143 8.41 9.43 -19.24
N THR A 144 7.83 8.59 -20.11
CA THR A 144 6.95 8.96 -21.22
C THR A 144 5.64 8.18 -21.19
N ARG A 145 4.62 8.69 -21.88
CA ARG A 145 3.34 8.00 -22.13
C ARG A 145 3.31 7.32 -23.49
N SER A 146 4.30 7.60 -24.35
CA SER A 146 4.41 7.00 -25.68
C SER A 146 4.81 5.53 -25.59
N ARG A 147 3.86 4.63 -25.90
CA ARG A 147 4.11 3.18 -25.88
C ARG A 147 5.14 2.78 -26.94
N ASP A 148 5.14 3.45 -28.09
CA ASP A 148 6.09 3.18 -29.17
C ASP A 148 7.52 3.49 -28.77
N GLU A 149 7.76 4.61 -28.06
CA GLU A 149 9.08 4.94 -27.51
C GLU A 149 9.55 3.90 -26.49
N LEU A 150 8.62 3.43 -25.63
CA LEU A 150 8.94 2.42 -24.62
C LEU A 150 9.26 1.06 -25.26
N HIS A 151 8.49 0.62 -26.26
CA HIS A 151 8.78 -0.60 -27.00
C HIS A 151 10.13 -0.50 -27.71
N ALA A 152 10.41 0.62 -28.39
CA ALA A 152 11.70 0.85 -29.02
C ALA A 152 12.87 0.88 -28.03
N ALA A 153 12.64 1.37 -26.79
CA ALA A 153 13.65 1.33 -25.73
C ALA A 153 13.91 -0.10 -25.25
N ILE A 154 12.85 -0.90 -25.04
CA ILE A 154 12.96 -2.31 -24.62
C ILE A 154 13.66 -3.16 -25.69
N ASP A 155 13.41 -2.91 -26.96
CA ASP A 155 14.03 -3.65 -28.08
C ASP A 155 15.55 -3.40 -28.19
N ARG A 156 16.02 -2.26 -27.70
CA ARG A 156 17.45 -1.89 -27.69
C ARG A 156 18.26 -2.45 -26.53
N PHE A 157 17.69 -3.29 -25.66
CA PHE A 157 18.44 -3.90 -24.57
C PHE A 157 19.59 -4.73 -25.10
N ALA A 158 20.81 -4.37 -24.72
CA ALA A 158 22.03 -5.05 -25.10
C ALA A 158 22.74 -5.56 -23.84
N MET A 159 23.14 -6.83 -23.87
CA MET A 159 23.86 -7.45 -22.75
C MET A 159 25.22 -6.81 -22.52
N GLN A 160 25.51 -6.55 -21.23
CA GLN A 160 26.77 -5.97 -20.77
C GLN A 160 27.37 -6.84 -19.65
N ARG A 161 28.63 -6.56 -19.27
CA ARG A 161 29.30 -7.26 -18.16
C ARG A 161 29.06 -6.56 -16.83
N GLY A 162 29.07 -7.35 -15.74
CA GLY A 162 28.87 -6.88 -14.37
C GLY A 162 27.40 -6.68 -14.02
N THR A 163 27.10 -6.45 -12.73
CA THR A 163 25.76 -6.18 -12.21
C THR A 163 25.86 -5.20 -11.06
N ALA A 164 25.21 -4.04 -11.19
CA ALA A 164 25.22 -2.94 -10.21
C ALA A 164 23.78 -2.62 -9.78
N VAL A 165 23.18 -3.47 -8.97
CA VAL A 165 21.78 -3.32 -8.49
C VAL A 165 21.58 -2.02 -7.72
N GLY A 166 22.53 -1.64 -6.86
CA GLY A 166 22.46 -0.37 -6.14
C GLY A 166 22.44 0.84 -7.06
N SER A 167 23.25 0.83 -8.14
CA SER A 167 23.22 1.89 -9.16
C SER A 167 21.87 1.97 -9.87
N ALA A 168 21.24 0.83 -10.14
CA ALA A 168 19.92 0.79 -10.77
C ALA A 168 18.87 1.49 -9.91
N ILE A 169 18.85 1.20 -8.59
CA ILE A 169 17.94 1.86 -7.65
C ILE A 169 18.18 3.37 -7.62
N LEU A 170 19.45 3.80 -7.53
CA LEU A 170 19.79 5.22 -7.44
C LEU A 170 19.48 6.00 -8.70
N VAL A 171 19.79 5.44 -9.89
CA VAL A 171 19.46 6.10 -11.18
C VAL A 171 17.93 6.17 -11.35
N SER A 172 17.22 5.14 -10.95
CA SER A 172 15.75 5.14 -10.96
C SER A 172 15.19 6.17 -9.98
N LEU A 173 15.77 6.26 -8.78
CA LEU A 173 15.40 7.27 -7.79
C LEU A 173 15.64 8.69 -8.31
N LYS A 174 16.79 8.95 -8.96
CA LYS A 174 17.08 10.26 -9.57
C LYS A 174 16.11 10.62 -10.69
N THR A 175 15.61 9.62 -11.41
CA THR A 175 14.60 9.84 -12.46
C THR A 175 13.27 10.29 -11.87
N ILE A 176 12.93 9.83 -10.64
CA ILE A 176 11.71 10.20 -9.91
C ILE A 176 11.92 11.52 -9.16
N VAL A 177 13.04 11.63 -8.45
CA VAL A 177 13.40 12.76 -7.60
C VAL A 177 14.74 13.32 -8.04
N PRO A 178 14.77 14.29 -8.98
CA PRO A 178 16.00 14.81 -9.59
C PRO A 178 16.96 15.48 -8.59
N ASP A 179 16.45 15.99 -7.48
CA ASP A 179 17.23 16.71 -6.46
C ASP A 179 18.10 15.80 -5.57
N VAL A 180 18.09 14.48 -5.80
CA VAL A 180 18.90 13.52 -5.02
C VAL A 180 20.32 13.46 -5.58
N GLU A 181 21.30 13.71 -4.73
CA GLU A 181 22.73 13.51 -5.02
C GLU A 181 23.20 12.19 -4.40
N PHE A 182 24.00 11.42 -5.14
CA PHE A 182 24.60 10.17 -4.69
C PHE A 182 25.90 9.86 -5.43
N ASP A 183 26.72 9.02 -4.81
CA ASP A 183 27.98 8.54 -5.39
C ASP A 183 27.79 7.11 -5.94
N LEU A 184 27.84 6.96 -7.27
CA LEU A 184 27.75 5.67 -7.95
C LEU A 184 29.06 4.86 -7.92
N ARG A 185 30.18 5.46 -7.50
CA ARG A 185 31.51 4.84 -7.53
C ARG A 185 31.89 4.21 -6.20
N SER A 186 31.26 4.65 -5.12
CA SER A 186 31.52 4.18 -3.75
C SER A 186 30.51 3.12 -3.36
N ALA A 187 30.91 2.14 -2.55
CA ALA A 187 29.99 1.18 -1.93
C ALA A 187 28.93 1.89 -1.06
N ASN A 188 29.27 3.04 -0.47
CA ASN A 188 28.31 3.87 0.25
C ASN A 188 27.82 4.98 -0.70
N PRO A 189 26.53 4.95 -1.12
CA PRO A 189 25.99 5.90 -2.06
C PRO A 189 25.76 7.30 -1.49
N ARG A 190 25.84 7.48 -0.17
CA ARG A 190 25.65 8.78 0.48
C ARG A 190 26.80 9.72 0.13
N PRO A 191 26.53 10.97 -0.32
CA PRO A 191 27.58 11.92 -0.62
C PRO A 191 28.42 12.16 0.64
N LYS A 192 29.72 11.97 0.52
CA LYS A 192 30.66 12.33 1.60
C LYS A 192 30.57 13.83 1.83
N LYS A 193 30.30 14.26 3.07
CA LYS A 193 30.57 15.64 3.48
C LYS A 193 32.08 15.84 3.33
N THR A 194 32.48 16.48 2.23
CA THR A 194 33.89 16.83 2.02
C THR A 194 34.17 17.96 2.98
N ASP A 195 34.74 17.64 4.14
CA ASP A 195 35.54 18.60 4.92
C ASP A 195 36.84 18.77 4.18
N ALA A 196 36.78 19.38 2.99
CA ALA A 196 37.98 19.83 2.30
C ALA A 196 38.68 20.87 3.21
N PRO A 197 39.99 20.74 3.48
CA PRO A 197 40.70 21.75 4.24
C PRO A 197 40.56 23.06 3.49
N ARG A 198 39.92 24.04 4.13
CA ARG A 198 39.73 25.40 3.55
C ARG A 198 41.11 26.01 3.34
N GLY A 199 41.54 26.06 2.09
CA GLY A 199 42.67 26.85 1.70
C GLY A 199 42.38 28.32 2.01
N PHE A 200 43.30 29.00 2.65
CA PHE A 200 43.22 30.41 2.97
C PHE A 200 43.05 31.21 1.65
N GLY A 201 41.85 31.83 1.44
CA GLY A 201 41.69 32.83 0.38
C GLY A 201 40.67 32.52 -0.73
N SER A 202 39.90 31.43 -0.68
CA SER A 202 38.83 31.20 -1.65
C SER A 202 37.48 31.72 -1.12
N GLU A 203 36.88 32.69 -1.83
CA GLU A 203 35.48 33.09 -1.62
C GLU A 203 34.59 31.86 -1.69
N PRO A 204 33.58 31.74 -0.81
CA PRO A 204 32.67 30.61 -0.85
C PRO A 204 31.89 30.65 -2.17
N PRO A 205 31.79 29.53 -2.92
CA PRO A 205 30.85 29.46 -4.02
C PRO A 205 29.46 29.78 -3.47
N ARG A 206 28.75 30.69 -4.08
CA ARG A 206 27.33 30.97 -3.80
C ARG A 206 26.44 29.85 -4.36
N ASP A 207 26.82 28.61 -4.13
CA ASP A 207 25.93 27.46 -4.33
C ASP A 207 25.09 27.32 -3.08
N THR A 208 23.85 27.73 -3.22
CA THR A 208 22.75 27.34 -2.31
C THR A 208 22.67 25.82 -2.32
N LYS A 209 23.50 25.14 -1.51
CA LYS A 209 23.28 23.73 -1.18
C LYS A 209 21.91 23.65 -0.52
N LYS A 210 20.90 23.33 -1.32
CA LYS A 210 19.61 22.90 -0.78
C LYS A 210 19.93 21.75 0.18
N GLU A 211 19.63 21.92 1.44
CA GLU A 211 19.67 20.82 2.40
C GLU A 211 18.86 19.65 1.82
N PRO A 212 19.39 18.42 1.86
CA PRO A 212 18.64 17.27 1.39
C PRO A 212 17.30 17.25 2.11
N PRO A 213 16.18 17.12 1.39
CA PRO A 213 14.86 17.12 2.00
C PRO A 213 14.82 16.05 3.11
N ALA A 214 14.11 16.37 4.21
CA ALA A 214 14.00 15.48 5.37
C ALA A 214 13.49 14.09 4.94
N PRO A 215 13.98 13.03 5.58
CA PRO A 215 13.49 11.66 5.34
C PRO A 215 11.98 11.60 5.58
N VAL A 216 11.26 10.94 4.67
CA VAL A 216 9.82 10.70 4.77
C VAL A 216 9.56 9.24 5.11
N GLU A 217 8.35 8.91 5.47
CA GLU A 217 7.96 7.54 5.78
C GLU A 217 8.15 6.63 4.54
N PRO A 218 8.79 5.44 4.66
CA PRO A 218 8.95 4.51 3.54
C PRO A 218 7.61 4.19 2.89
N GLY A 219 7.56 4.22 1.54
CA GLY A 219 6.34 3.96 0.77
C GLY A 219 5.34 5.11 0.73
N SER A 220 5.65 6.29 1.27
CA SER A 220 4.75 7.45 1.30
C SER A 220 4.67 8.21 -0.03
N HIS A 221 5.58 7.96 -0.97
CA HIS A 221 5.56 8.59 -2.31
C HIS A 221 4.47 7.95 -3.17
N ALA A 222 3.26 8.51 -3.12
CA ALA A 222 2.08 7.94 -3.75
C ALA A 222 2.12 7.93 -5.30
N SER A 223 2.95 8.79 -5.92
CA SER A 223 2.90 9.03 -7.38
C SER A 223 3.95 8.25 -8.17
N ALA A 224 4.94 7.61 -7.55
CA ALA A 224 5.97 6.90 -8.29
C ALA A 224 6.49 5.65 -7.60
N VAL A 225 6.87 4.65 -8.41
CA VAL A 225 7.42 3.38 -7.95
C VAL A 225 8.56 2.93 -8.87
N ILE A 226 9.44 2.08 -8.34
CA ILE A 226 10.50 1.41 -9.08
C ILE A 226 10.16 -0.08 -9.15
N ILE A 227 10.26 -0.66 -10.35
CA ILE A 227 10.17 -2.11 -10.56
C ILE A 227 11.57 -2.56 -11.00
N LEU A 228 12.22 -3.32 -10.14
CA LEU A 228 13.57 -3.84 -10.36
C LEU A 228 13.51 -5.30 -10.80
N LEU A 229 13.98 -5.60 -11.99
CA LEU A 229 14.01 -6.95 -12.54
C LEU A 229 15.46 -7.40 -12.69
N THR A 230 15.85 -8.45 -11.94
CA THR A 230 17.23 -8.96 -11.86
C THR A 230 17.26 -10.37 -11.27
N ASP A 231 18.41 -11.04 -11.35
CA ASP A 231 18.68 -12.26 -10.56
C ASP A 231 19.21 -11.94 -9.13
N GLY A 232 19.36 -10.68 -8.77
CA GLY A 232 19.74 -10.22 -7.44
C GLY A 232 21.24 -10.20 -7.16
N GLN A 233 22.07 -10.81 -7.98
CA GLN A 233 23.51 -10.84 -7.78
C GLN A 233 24.12 -9.47 -8.08
N THR A 234 24.85 -8.90 -7.13
CA THR A 234 25.58 -7.64 -7.32
C THR A 234 27.07 -7.89 -7.33
N THR A 235 27.76 -7.41 -8.37
CA THR A 235 29.21 -7.56 -8.54
C THR A 235 29.97 -6.24 -8.42
N THR A 236 29.30 -5.12 -8.66
CA THR A 236 29.92 -3.78 -8.71
C THR A 236 28.94 -2.71 -8.22
N GLY A 237 29.47 -1.52 -7.97
CA GLY A 237 28.67 -0.33 -7.61
C GLY A 237 28.31 -0.24 -6.13
N PRO A 238 27.40 0.68 -5.79
CA PRO A 238 26.89 0.88 -4.44
C PRO A 238 26.20 -0.34 -3.85
N ASP A 239 26.23 -0.43 -2.53
CA ASP A 239 25.50 -1.48 -1.80
C ASP A 239 23.97 -1.38 -2.09
N PRO A 240 23.33 -2.48 -2.51
CA PRO A 240 21.91 -2.47 -2.86
C PRO A 240 21.00 -2.10 -1.69
N ILE A 241 21.33 -2.54 -0.47
CA ILE A 241 20.54 -2.29 0.73
C ILE A 241 20.64 -0.81 1.14
N GLU A 242 21.84 -0.21 1.09
CA GLU A 242 21.99 1.22 1.36
C GLU A 242 21.29 2.06 0.28
N SER A 243 21.32 1.65 -0.97
CA SER A 243 20.60 2.29 -2.06
C SER A 243 19.08 2.18 -1.87
N ALA A 244 18.57 1.03 -1.41
CA ALA A 244 17.17 0.83 -1.07
C ALA A 244 16.74 1.71 0.12
N LYS A 245 17.59 1.87 1.13
CA LYS A 245 17.33 2.80 2.26
C LYS A 245 17.19 4.25 1.77
N MET A 246 18.02 4.67 0.82
CA MET A 246 17.89 6.01 0.22
C MET A 246 16.58 6.18 -0.53
N ALA A 247 16.10 5.15 -1.24
CA ALA A 247 14.78 5.18 -1.88
C ALA A 247 13.66 5.22 -0.83
N ALA A 248 13.79 4.46 0.26
CA ALA A 248 12.86 4.47 1.38
C ALA A 248 12.79 5.83 2.08
N GLU A 249 13.92 6.51 2.29
CA GLU A 249 14.00 7.88 2.86
C GLU A 249 13.29 8.93 1.98
N ARG A 250 13.09 8.62 0.69
CA ARG A 250 12.29 9.45 -0.25
C ARG A 250 10.86 8.94 -0.43
N GLY A 251 10.48 7.93 0.35
CA GLY A 251 9.16 7.32 0.30
C GLY A 251 8.90 6.46 -0.93
N VAL A 252 9.90 6.26 -1.82
CA VAL A 252 9.72 5.51 -3.07
C VAL A 252 9.77 4.02 -2.80
N ARG A 253 8.74 3.30 -3.24
CA ARG A 253 8.69 1.82 -3.15
C ARG A 253 9.49 1.19 -4.27
N VAL A 254 10.21 0.11 -3.94
CA VAL A 254 10.94 -0.71 -4.90
C VAL A 254 10.31 -2.11 -4.90
N PHE A 255 9.62 -2.45 -5.97
CA PHE A 255 9.15 -3.81 -6.22
C PHE A 255 10.27 -4.59 -6.87
N THR A 256 10.59 -5.76 -6.36
CA THR A 256 11.67 -6.59 -6.88
C THR A 256 11.11 -7.84 -7.56
N VAL A 257 11.54 -8.08 -8.79
CA VAL A 257 11.17 -9.26 -9.58
C VAL A 257 12.42 -10.07 -9.82
N GLY A 258 12.53 -11.19 -9.12
CA GLY A 258 13.63 -12.14 -9.27
C GLY A 258 13.41 -13.04 -10.48
N VAL A 259 14.37 -13.06 -11.41
CA VAL A 259 14.31 -13.86 -12.65
C VAL A 259 15.35 -14.96 -12.60
N GLY A 260 14.92 -16.21 -12.57
CA GLY A 260 15.78 -17.37 -12.53
C GLY A 260 15.30 -18.46 -11.60
N THR A 261 16.05 -19.55 -11.56
CA THR A 261 15.77 -20.69 -10.69
C THR A 261 16.70 -20.71 -9.47
N PRO A 262 16.26 -21.18 -8.29
CA PRO A 262 17.12 -21.32 -7.12
C PRO A 262 18.29 -22.30 -7.33
N GLN A 263 18.10 -23.28 -8.21
CA GLN A 263 19.16 -24.23 -8.57
C GLN A 263 20.24 -23.58 -9.42
N GLY A 264 19.86 -22.52 -10.15
CA GLY A 264 20.73 -21.80 -11.05
C GLY A 264 21.12 -22.61 -12.29
N GLU A 265 21.63 -21.91 -13.29
CA GLU A 265 22.16 -22.50 -14.51
C GLU A 265 23.65 -22.19 -14.65
N VAL A 266 24.37 -23.06 -15.38
CA VAL A 266 25.76 -22.81 -15.71
C VAL A 266 25.82 -22.11 -17.07
N VAL A 267 26.14 -20.82 -17.02
CA VAL A 267 26.33 -20.02 -18.24
C VAL A 267 27.77 -20.08 -18.65
N GLY A 268 28.04 -20.59 -19.86
CA GLY A 268 29.35 -20.63 -20.47
C GLY A 268 29.53 -19.55 -21.53
N ALA A 269 30.65 -18.85 -21.51
CA ALA A 269 31.09 -17.95 -22.56
C ALA A 269 32.60 -17.99 -22.68
N GLU A 270 33.13 -18.24 -23.90
CA GLU A 270 34.56 -18.13 -24.25
C GLU A 270 35.53 -18.85 -23.28
N GLY A 271 35.19 -20.08 -22.88
CA GLY A 271 36.08 -20.92 -22.02
C GLY A 271 35.87 -20.71 -20.50
N TRP A 272 34.92 -19.86 -20.11
CA TRP A 272 34.51 -19.66 -18.71
C TRP A 272 33.11 -20.22 -18.49
N SER A 273 32.95 -20.92 -17.37
CA SER A 273 31.63 -21.36 -16.92
C SER A 273 31.35 -20.77 -15.51
N MET A 274 30.24 -20.08 -15.36
CA MET A 274 29.80 -19.52 -14.07
C MET A 274 28.39 -20.01 -13.78
N ARG A 275 28.17 -20.46 -12.53
CA ARG A 275 26.85 -20.82 -12.10
C ARG A 275 26.14 -19.54 -11.60
N VAL A 276 25.05 -19.22 -12.26
CA VAL A 276 24.21 -18.06 -11.94
C VAL A 276 22.98 -18.54 -11.18
N LYS A 277 22.86 -18.10 -9.93
CA LYS A 277 21.71 -18.40 -9.06
C LYS A 277 20.90 -17.14 -8.80
N LEU A 278 19.62 -17.32 -8.52
CA LEU A 278 18.78 -16.25 -8.02
C LEU A 278 19.12 -15.96 -6.54
N ASP A 279 19.41 -14.71 -6.22
CA ASP A 279 19.61 -14.23 -4.86
C ASP A 279 18.32 -13.60 -4.30
N GLU A 280 17.43 -14.48 -3.85
CA GLU A 280 16.13 -14.05 -3.34
C GLU A 280 16.24 -13.22 -2.06
N ASP A 281 17.21 -13.50 -1.19
CA ASP A 281 17.34 -12.87 0.11
C ASP A 281 17.72 -11.39 -0.03
N ALA A 282 18.59 -11.07 -0.96
CA ALA A 282 18.93 -9.69 -1.30
C ALA A 282 17.70 -8.94 -1.85
N LEU A 283 16.95 -9.55 -2.77
CA LEU A 283 15.76 -8.95 -3.38
C LEU A 283 14.61 -8.74 -2.38
N LYS A 284 14.37 -9.71 -1.51
CA LYS A 284 13.40 -9.60 -0.41
C LYS A 284 13.77 -8.48 0.56
N SER A 285 15.07 -8.35 0.87
CA SER A 285 15.57 -7.30 1.77
C SER A 285 15.38 -5.90 1.18
N ILE A 286 15.61 -5.71 -0.12
CA ILE A 286 15.38 -4.45 -0.85
C ILE A 286 13.88 -4.09 -0.81
N ALA A 287 13.02 -5.04 -1.16
CA ALA A 287 11.57 -4.84 -1.17
C ALA A 287 11.06 -4.46 0.24
N LEU A 288 11.46 -5.22 1.26
CA LEU A 288 11.06 -4.97 2.64
C LEU A 288 11.50 -3.58 3.14
N ALA A 289 12.76 -3.17 2.85
CA ALA A 289 13.29 -1.88 3.27
C ALA A 289 12.49 -0.70 2.72
N THR A 290 11.85 -0.86 1.55
CA THR A 290 11.11 0.19 0.84
C THR A 290 9.59 0.04 0.94
N ARG A 291 9.07 -0.94 1.69
CA ARG A 291 7.64 -1.35 1.71
C ARG A 291 7.11 -1.75 0.32
N GLY A 292 7.99 -2.28 -0.54
CA GLY A 292 7.62 -2.95 -1.78
C GLY A 292 7.36 -4.44 -1.56
N GLU A 293 7.12 -5.16 -2.65
CA GLU A 293 6.91 -6.61 -2.61
C GLU A 293 7.94 -7.31 -3.50
N TYR A 294 8.31 -8.54 -3.10
CA TYR A 294 9.17 -9.42 -3.89
C TYR A 294 8.32 -10.44 -4.65
N TYR A 295 8.68 -10.65 -5.90
CA TYR A 295 8.08 -11.66 -6.77
C TYR A 295 9.19 -12.50 -7.38
N GLY A 296 9.05 -13.84 -7.36
CA GLY A 296 9.98 -14.76 -8.00
C GLY A 296 9.39 -15.37 -9.27
N ALA A 297 10.10 -15.31 -10.38
CA ALA A 297 9.71 -15.91 -11.65
C ALA A 297 10.69 -16.99 -12.07
N ALA A 298 10.24 -18.25 -12.07
CA ALA A 298 10.99 -19.39 -12.56
C ALA A 298 10.63 -19.73 -14.03
N SER A 299 9.66 -19.05 -14.63
CA SER A 299 9.25 -19.23 -16.01
C SER A 299 8.75 -17.94 -16.64
N ALA A 300 8.77 -17.84 -17.98
CA ALA A 300 8.24 -16.70 -18.72
C ALA A 300 6.74 -16.50 -18.45
N GLY A 301 5.96 -17.57 -18.27
CA GLY A 301 4.54 -17.49 -17.94
C GLY A 301 4.28 -16.94 -16.54
N GLU A 302 5.11 -17.27 -15.56
CA GLU A 302 5.06 -16.68 -14.22
C GLU A 302 5.43 -15.21 -14.26
N LEU A 303 6.47 -14.84 -15.00
CA LEU A 303 6.89 -13.45 -15.16
C LEU A 303 5.75 -12.59 -15.71
N LYS A 304 5.02 -13.07 -16.73
CA LYS A 304 3.84 -12.40 -17.26
C LYS A 304 2.74 -12.21 -16.19
N LYS A 305 2.41 -13.26 -15.44
CA LYS A 305 1.42 -13.19 -14.35
C LYS A 305 1.83 -12.22 -13.24
N ILE A 306 3.13 -12.15 -12.94
CA ILE A 306 3.67 -11.19 -11.97
C ILE A 306 3.42 -9.76 -12.43
N TYR A 307 3.69 -9.46 -13.70
CA TYR A 307 3.42 -8.12 -14.23
C TYR A 307 1.91 -7.79 -14.27
N GLU A 308 1.04 -8.74 -14.59
CA GLU A 308 -0.42 -8.58 -14.49
C GLU A 308 -0.85 -8.29 -13.04
N SER A 309 -0.27 -8.99 -12.06
CA SER A 309 -0.55 -8.76 -10.63
C SER A 309 0.00 -7.42 -10.15
N LEU A 310 1.20 -7.03 -10.59
CA LEU A 310 1.79 -5.72 -10.33
C LEU A 310 0.91 -4.60 -10.86
N ASN A 311 0.41 -4.72 -12.09
CA ASN A 311 -0.50 -3.74 -12.66
C ASN A 311 -1.75 -3.57 -11.78
N THR A 312 -2.32 -4.68 -11.30
CA THR A 312 -3.48 -4.65 -10.40
C THR A 312 -3.14 -4.04 -9.03
N SER A 313 -1.99 -4.38 -8.45
CA SER A 313 -1.57 -3.86 -7.13
C SER A 313 -1.16 -2.39 -7.19
N LEU A 314 -0.61 -1.93 -8.31
CA LEU A 314 -0.26 -0.53 -8.54
C LEU A 314 -1.50 0.35 -8.79
N VAL A 315 -2.57 -0.22 -9.36
CA VAL A 315 -3.83 0.49 -9.58
C VAL A 315 -4.69 0.54 -8.32
N PHE A 316 -4.63 -0.49 -7.46
CA PHE A 316 -5.46 -0.60 -6.26
C PHE A 316 -4.59 -0.77 -5.01
N GLU A 317 -4.50 0.25 -4.20
CA GLU A 317 -3.89 0.15 -2.87
C GLU A 317 -4.95 -0.26 -1.84
N LYS A 318 -4.62 -1.27 -1.02
CA LYS A 318 -5.43 -1.61 0.13
C LYS A 318 -5.17 -0.58 1.22
N LYS A 319 -6.11 0.33 1.43
CA LYS A 319 -6.07 1.28 2.53
C LYS A 319 -7.12 0.91 3.56
N THR A 320 -6.70 0.76 4.80
CA THR A 320 -7.64 0.65 5.92
C THR A 320 -8.30 2.00 6.13
N MET A 321 -9.61 2.05 6.04
CA MET A 321 -10.39 3.25 6.36
C MET A 321 -11.30 2.99 7.54
N GLU A 322 -11.34 3.93 8.46
CA GLU A 322 -12.29 3.94 9.56
C GLU A 322 -13.70 4.22 9.03
N VAL A 323 -14.62 3.32 9.32
CA VAL A 323 -16.04 3.48 8.98
C VAL A 323 -16.88 3.95 10.17
N THR A 324 -16.24 4.44 11.22
CA THR A 324 -16.83 4.96 12.45
C THR A 324 -17.94 5.99 12.18
N ALA A 325 -17.72 6.89 11.21
CA ALA A 325 -18.68 7.93 10.85
C ALA A 325 -20.03 7.38 10.36
N LEU A 326 -20.05 6.24 9.65
CA LEU A 326 -21.27 5.60 9.16
C LEU A 326 -22.10 5.05 10.32
N PHE A 327 -21.46 4.38 11.28
CA PHE A 327 -22.14 3.85 12.48
C PHE A 327 -22.64 4.97 13.37
N ALA A 328 -21.86 6.05 13.54
CA ALA A 328 -22.29 7.23 14.32
C ALA A 328 -23.46 7.94 13.65
N ALA A 329 -23.46 8.12 12.34
CA ALA A 329 -24.57 8.71 11.60
C ALA A 329 -25.85 7.87 11.70
N ALA A 330 -25.74 6.54 11.58
CA ALA A 330 -26.86 5.63 11.75
C ALA A 330 -27.44 5.68 13.17
N ALA A 331 -26.57 5.74 14.20
CA ALA A 331 -26.99 5.88 15.59
C ALA A 331 -27.72 7.22 15.83
N ALA A 332 -27.20 8.32 15.29
CA ALA A 332 -27.85 9.64 15.37
C ALA A 332 -29.22 9.63 14.70
N LEU A 333 -29.32 9.06 13.50
CA LEU A 333 -30.58 8.93 12.78
C LEU A 333 -31.63 8.15 13.59
N LEU A 334 -31.24 6.98 14.15
CA LEU A 334 -32.13 6.17 14.99
C LEU A 334 -32.58 6.92 16.23
N THR A 335 -31.71 7.71 16.85
CA THR A 335 -32.04 8.53 18.01
C THR A 335 -33.07 9.59 17.65
N VAL A 336 -32.89 10.31 16.54
CA VAL A 336 -33.85 11.32 16.07
C VAL A 336 -35.20 10.69 15.72
N VAL A 337 -35.20 9.54 15.04
CA VAL A 337 -36.44 8.80 14.71
C VAL A 337 -37.12 8.31 16.00
N ALA A 338 -36.38 7.78 16.95
CA ALA A 338 -36.93 7.32 18.25
C ALA A 338 -37.57 8.49 19.00
N ALA A 339 -36.91 9.66 19.08
CA ALA A 339 -37.41 10.85 19.71
C ALA A 339 -38.66 11.39 18.97
N GLY A 340 -38.61 11.46 17.65
CA GLY A 340 -39.75 11.90 16.84
C GLY A 340 -40.99 11.01 17.02
N LEU A 341 -40.83 9.69 16.99
CA LEU A 341 -41.91 8.74 17.27
C LEU A 341 -42.45 8.84 18.69
N SER A 342 -41.56 9.09 19.66
CA SER A 342 -41.96 9.28 21.05
C SER A 342 -42.84 10.54 21.21
N VAL A 343 -42.46 11.64 20.59
CA VAL A 343 -43.23 12.89 20.62
C VAL A 343 -44.56 12.72 19.87
N LEU A 344 -44.56 12.14 18.67
CA LEU A 344 -45.76 11.95 17.85
C LEU A 344 -46.79 11.03 18.51
N TRP A 345 -46.35 9.94 19.17
CA TRP A 345 -47.26 8.94 19.70
C TRP A 345 -47.65 9.20 21.16
N PHE A 346 -46.78 9.82 21.91
CA PHE A 346 -46.97 9.94 23.38
C PHE A 346 -46.92 11.39 23.90
N HIS A 347 -46.63 12.37 23.04
CA HIS A 347 -46.46 13.79 23.38
C HIS A 347 -45.44 14.00 24.52
N ARG A 348 -44.44 13.10 24.62
CA ARG A 348 -43.39 13.14 25.64
C ARG A 348 -42.05 12.90 24.95
N ILE A 349 -41.05 13.69 25.33
CA ILE A 349 -39.64 13.38 25.04
C ILE A 349 -39.25 12.28 26.02
N LEU A 350 -38.58 11.26 25.51
CA LEU A 350 -38.16 10.02 26.21
C LEU A 350 -37.65 10.29 27.62
#